data_8760290bb89d365ab438eb15f4748e21
#
_entry.id   8760290bb89d365ab438eb15f4748e21
#
_cell.length_a   1.000
_cell.length_b   1.000
_cell.length_c   1.000
_cell.angle_alpha   90.00
_cell.angle_beta   90.00
_cell.angle_gamma   90.00
#
_symmetry.space_group_name_H-M   'P 1'
#
loop_
_entity.id
_entity.type
_entity.pdbx_description
1 polymer ?
#
loop_
_entity_poly.entity_id
_entity_poly.type
_entity_poly.pdbx_seq_one_letter_code
_entity_poly.pdbx_strand_id
1 'polypeptide(L)'
;MEPVRLVCLGRPDRSDGASITCLKASEFGAVSRHIFDEGVGGMEEIDQGGIEWGRSLGSAHWLINCSSTPLQSEGARGAWAASMTFAELEGTKVVMVVDPPKEGFGFTESWGHVITKIRQIHLLFIHPDALQAISEIEATPEEDLLGEIRSRSLVPLVCSYSPDSRAIIEHALGRTNAESESEMNCLEWLAGFLCILPLVGSGIVGIEEAATVAGKKK
;
A
#
# COMPACT_ATOMS: atom_id res chain seq x y z
N MET A 1 20.03 -10.62 10.71
CA MET A 1 19.19 -10.33 9.54
C MET A 1 18.96 -8.84 9.53
N GLU A 2 19.15 -8.16 8.40
CA GLU A 2 18.86 -6.72 8.33
C GLU A 2 17.36 -6.49 8.47
N PRO A 3 16.93 -5.43 9.18
CA PRO A 3 15.53 -5.11 9.34
C PRO A 3 14.91 -4.69 8.00
N VAL A 4 13.64 -5.02 7.79
CA VAL A 4 12.90 -4.54 6.63
C VAL A 4 12.73 -3.02 6.76
N ARG A 5 12.91 -2.30 5.65
CA ARG A 5 12.85 -0.83 5.62
C ARG A 5 11.65 -0.40 4.79
N LEU A 6 10.80 0.42 5.40
CA LEU A 6 9.63 0.99 4.76
C LEU A 6 9.73 2.52 4.73
N VAL A 7 9.38 3.09 3.62
CA VAL A 7 9.28 4.54 3.44
C VAL A 7 7.85 4.89 3.05
N CYS A 8 7.23 5.84 3.72
CA CYS A 8 5.89 6.33 3.43
C CYS A 8 5.96 7.73 2.83
N LEU A 9 5.29 7.93 1.70
CA LEU A 9 4.99 9.27 1.21
C LEU A 9 3.83 9.85 2.02
N GLY A 10 4.12 10.36 3.19
CA GLY A 10 3.13 10.88 4.13
C GLY A 10 3.81 11.44 5.35
N ARG A 11 3.02 11.66 6.39
CA ARG A 11 3.42 12.20 7.68
C ARG A 11 2.97 11.26 8.80
N PRO A 12 3.70 11.16 9.91
CA PRO A 12 3.34 10.26 11.00
C PRO A 12 2.04 10.64 11.73
N ASP A 13 1.62 11.91 11.65
CA ASP A 13 0.40 12.43 12.27
C ASP A 13 -0.87 12.27 11.40
N ARG A 14 -0.78 11.60 10.24
CA ARG A 14 -1.91 11.39 9.34
C ARG A 14 -2.64 10.08 9.62
N SER A 15 -3.93 10.08 9.26
CA SER A 15 -4.84 8.94 9.39
C SER A 15 -5.15 8.25 8.05
N ASP A 16 -4.32 8.49 7.01
CA ASP A 16 -4.43 7.72 5.75
C ASP A 16 -3.80 6.33 5.90
N GLY A 17 -4.23 5.41 5.03
CA GLY A 17 -3.82 4.01 5.13
C GLY A 17 -2.31 3.79 4.98
N ALA A 18 -1.61 4.60 4.18
CA ALA A 18 -0.16 4.50 4.01
C ALA A 18 0.58 4.89 5.30
N SER A 19 0.20 6.02 5.91
CA SER A 19 0.81 6.52 7.14
C SER A 19 0.58 5.56 8.31
N ILE A 20 -0.65 5.05 8.47
CA ILE A 20 -0.99 4.06 9.51
C ILE A 20 -0.19 2.76 9.31
N THR A 21 -0.14 2.24 8.07
CA THR A 21 0.62 1.01 7.77
C THR A 21 2.10 1.18 8.11
N CYS A 22 2.69 2.32 7.76
CA CYS A 22 4.09 2.62 8.05
C CYS A 22 4.37 2.70 9.56
N LEU A 23 3.48 3.33 10.33
CA LEU A 23 3.57 3.38 11.79
C LEU A 23 3.48 1.97 12.40
N LYS A 24 2.50 1.19 11.98
CA LYS A 24 2.29 -0.18 12.46
C LYS A 24 3.46 -1.12 12.12
N ALA A 25 4.14 -0.92 11.00
CA ALA A 25 5.28 -1.73 10.62
C ALA A 25 6.43 -1.67 11.65
N SER A 26 6.57 -0.58 12.40
CA SER A 26 7.55 -0.46 13.48
C SER A 26 7.28 -1.47 14.61
N GLU A 27 6.02 -1.80 14.88
CA GLU A 27 5.60 -2.79 15.87
C GLU A 27 6.03 -4.22 15.46
N PHE A 28 6.21 -4.46 14.16
CA PHE A 28 6.73 -5.71 13.60
C PHE A 28 8.26 -5.72 13.44
N GLY A 29 8.96 -4.70 13.97
CA GLY A 29 10.42 -4.63 13.97
C GLY A 29 11.02 -4.09 12.68
N ALA A 30 10.22 -3.45 11.82
CA ALA A 30 10.72 -2.75 10.65
C ALA A 30 11.31 -1.37 11.00
N VAL A 31 12.21 -0.89 10.17
CA VAL A 31 12.65 0.50 10.19
C VAL A 31 11.71 1.29 9.27
N SER A 32 10.84 2.07 9.89
CA SER A 32 9.84 2.89 9.19
C SER A 32 10.27 4.35 9.15
N ARG A 33 10.05 5.00 8.01
CA ARG A 33 10.33 6.42 7.80
C ARG A 33 9.19 7.07 7.02
N HIS A 34 8.79 8.26 7.46
CA HIS A 34 7.94 9.15 6.66
C HIS A 34 8.83 10.15 5.92
N ILE A 35 8.44 10.54 4.70
CA ILE A 35 9.19 11.53 3.90
C ILE A 35 9.05 12.92 4.51
N PHE A 36 7.91 13.20 5.15
CA PHE A 36 7.64 14.47 5.81
C PHE A 36 7.58 14.30 7.32
N ASP A 37 8.17 15.27 8.04
CA ASP A 37 8.15 15.30 9.50
C ASP A 37 6.82 15.86 10.03
N GLU A 38 6.53 15.61 11.32
CA GLU A 38 5.39 16.21 12.01
C GLU A 38 5.50 17.74 12.02
N GLY A 39 4.37 18.42 11.78
CA GLY A 39 4.26 19.88 11.96
C GLY A 39 4.91 20.74 10.86
N VAL A 40 5.55 20.17 9.86
CA VAL A 40 6.14 20.93 8.75
C VAL A 40 5.12 21.02 7.61
N GLY A 41 4.46 22.17 7.46
CA GLY A 41 3.54 22.47 6.35
C GLY A 41 2.44 21.44 6.09
N GLY A 42 1.41 21.79 5.36
CA GLY A 42 0.43 20.82 4.85
C GLY A 42 0.99 20.06 3.64
N MET A 43 0.32 18.95 3.27
CA MET A 43 0.55 18.30 1.96
C MET A 43 0.27 19.28 0.80
N GLU A 44 -0.31 20.42 1.10
CA GLU A 44 -0.62 21.51 0.15
C GLU A 44 0.64 22.27 -0.30
N GLU A 45 1.69 22.28 0.52
CA GLU A 45 2.93 23.05 0.28
C GLU A 45 4.11 22.19 -0.19
N ILE A 46 3.84 20.95 -0.65
CA ILE A 46 4.92 20.05 -1.07
C ILE A 46 5.60 20.56 -2.34
N ASP A 47 6.88 20.85 -2.23
CA ASP A 47 7.80 20.96 -3.35
C ASP A 47 8.49 19.61 -3.61
N GLN A 48 8.06 18.90 -4.65
CA GLN A 48 8.67 17.64 -5.06
C GLN A 48 10.16 17.76 -5.42
N GLY A 49 10.59 18.96 -5.87
CA GLY A 49 11.98 19.25 -6.22
C GLY A 49 12.90 19.35 -5.00
N GLY A 50 12.35 19.66 -3.83
CA GLY A 50 13.07 19.72 -2.55
C GLY A 50 13.28 18.35 -1.88
N ILE A 51 12.69 17.27 -2.41
CA ILE A 51 12.78 15.94 -1.81
C ILE A 51 14.02 15.21 -2.35
N GLU A 52 14.94 14.83 -1.45
CA GLU A 52 16.10 14.01 -1.78
C GLU A 52 15.70 12.53 -1.95
N TRP A 53 15.09 12.20 -3.09
CA TRP A 53 14.50 10.87 -3.35
C TRP A 53 15.49 9.73 -3.18
N GLY A 54 16.68 9.82 -3.76
CA GLY A 54 17.71 8.78 -3.66
C GLY A 54 18.10 8.50 -2.21
N ARG A 55 18.24 9.56 -1.38
CA ARG A 55 18.51 9.40 0.06
C ARG A 55 17.31 8.82 0.81
N SER A 56 16.11 9.18 0.41
CA SER A 56 14.88 8.73 1.07
C SER A 56 14.56 7.26 0.74
N LEU A 57 14.74 6.85 -0.51
CA LEU A 57 14.36 5.53 -1.01
C LEU A 57 15.52 4.54 -1.06
N GLY A 58 16.76 5.02 -1.05
CA GLY A 58 17.93 4.16 -1.12
C GLY A 58 17.91 3.07 -0.04
N SER A 59 18.02 1.82 -0.46
CA SER A 59 17.93 0.62 0.38
C SER A 59 16.57 0.35 1.05
N ALA A 60 15.50 1.07 0.70
CA ALA A 60 14.14 0.73 1.14
C ALA A 60 13.64 -0.53 0.43
N HIS A 61 12.95 -1.40 1.15
CA HIS A 61 12.25 -2.54 0.55
C HIS A 61 10.93 -2.10 -0.08
N TRP A 62 10.25 -1.16 0.59
CA TRP A 62 8.93 -0.68 0.21
C TRP A 62 8.81 0.84 0.28
N LEU A 63 8.22 1.42 -0.76
CA LEU A 63 7.60 2.74 -0.73
C LEU A 63 6.10 2.55 -0.58
N ILE A 64 5.49 3.14 0.45
CA ILE A 64 4.05 3.06 0.69
C ILE A 64 3.42 4.39 0.30
N ASN A 65 2.50 4.34 -0.65
CA ASN A 65 1.70 5.45 -1.15
C ASN A 65 0.22 5.24 -0.86
N CYS A 66 -0.51 6.34 -0.69
CA CYS A 66 -1.96 6.32 -0.54
C CYS A 66 -2.66 6.83 -1.80
N SER A 67 -3.79 6.23 -2.15
CA SER A 67 -4.61 6.64 -3.30
C SER A 67 -5.19 8.05 -3.16
N SER A 68 -5.42 8.52 -1.94
CA SER A 68 -6.00 9.84 -1.65
C SER A 68 -4.98 10.98 -1.75
N THR A 69 -3.68 10.70 -1.74
CA THR A 69 -2.62 11.73 -1.77
C THR A 69 -2.70 12.68 -2.97
N PRO A 70 -2.94 12.21 -4.22
CA PRO A 70 -3.01 13.09 -5.40
C PRO A 70 -4.13 14.14 -5.36
N LEU A 71 -5.15 13.93 -4.53
CA LEU A 71 -6.30 14.84 -4.43
C LEU A 71 -6.09 15.98 -3.44
N GLN A 72 -5.00 16.00 -2.70
CA GLN A 72 -4.77 16.98 -1.65
C GLN A 72 -4.28 18.32 -2.20
N SER A 73 -3.40 18.28 -3.21
CA SER A 73 -2.91 19.47 -3.90
C SER A 73 -2.17 19.07 -5.19
N GLU A 74 -1.83 20.03 -6.02
CA GLU A 74 -1.00 19.82 -7.21
C GLU A 74 0.43 19.36 -6.81
N GLY A 75 1.01 19.97 -5.78
CA GLY A 75 2.31 19.56 -5.24
C GLY A 75 2.30 18.13 -4.70
N ALA A 76 1.26 17.75 -3.96
CA ALA A 76 1.10 16.38 -3.47
C ALA A 76 0.96 15.37 -4.62
N ARG A 77 0.20 15.71 -5.67
CA ARG A 77 0.07 14.89 -6.89
C ARG A 77 1.42 14.72 -7.59
N GLY A 78 2.18 15.81 -7.72
CA GLY A 78 3.52 15.79 -8.30
C GLY A 78 4.47 14.91 -7.51
N ALA A 79 4.53 15.07 -6.18
CA ALA A 79 5.37 14.26 -5.30
C ALA A 79 4.96 12.77 -5.32
N TRP A 80 3.66 12.49 -5.33
CA TRP A 80 3.13 11.13 -5.44
C TRP A 80 3.56 10.45 -6.75
N ALA A 81 3.46 11.13 -7.88
CA ALA A 81 3.91 10.61 -9.17
C ALA A 81 5.43 10.45 -9.24
N ALA A 82 6.19 11.43 -8.74
CA ALA A 82 7.65 11.40 -8.68
C ALA A 82 8.16 10.26 -7.79
N SER A 83 7.54 10.04 -6.63
CA SER A 83 7.94 9.00 -5.68
C SER A 83 8.00 7.61 -6.31
N MET A 84 7.01 7.26 -7.14
CA MET A 84 6.97 5.96 -7.83
C MET A 84 8.06 5.85 -8.91
N THR A 85 8.32 6.93 -9.64
CA THR A 85 9.40 6.96 -10.64
C THR A 85 10.77 6.81 -9.99
N PHE A 86 11.01 7.50 -8.88
CA PHE A 86 12.26 7.37 -8.14
C PHE A 86 12.38 6.03 -7.42
N ALA A 87 11.26 5.45 -6.93
CA ALA A 87 11.27 4.10 -6.38
C ALA A 87 11.73 3.07 -7.41
N GLU A 88 11.25 3.19 -8.65
CA GLU A 88 11.69 2.32 -9.76
C GLU A 88 13.20 2.47 -10.05
N LEU A 89 13.72 3.71 -10.06
CA LEU A 89 15.16 3.98 -10.24
C LEU A 89 16.03 3.42 -9.12
N GLU A 90 15.55 3.47 -7.87
CA GLU A 90 16.26 2.96 -6.69
C GLU A 90 16.03 1.45 -6.45
N GLY A 91 15.19 0.80 -7.25
CA GLY A 91 14.82 -0.61 -7.08
C GLY A 91 13.91 -0.88 -5.88
N THR A 92 13.28 0.16 -5.33
CA THR A 92 12.32 0.08 -4.23
C THR A 92 10.95 -0.33 -4.77
N LYS A 93 10.31 -1.33 -4.16
CA LYS A 93 8.98 -1.78 -4.56
C LYS A 93 7.89 -0.85 -4.05
N VAL A 94 6.90 -0.55 -4.90
CA VAL A 94 5.79 0.36 -4.55
C VAL A 94 4.60 -0.43 -4.02
N VAL A 95 4.11 -0.02 -2.85
CA VAL A 95 2.84 -0.42 -2.27
C VAL A 95 1.86 0.74 -2.44
N MET A 96 0.70 0.46 -2.99
CA MET A 96 -0.41 1.41 -3.08
C MET A 96 -1.52 0.96 -2.15
N VAL A 97 -1.88 1.82 -1.20
CA VAL A 97 -3.01 1.61 -0.30
C VAL A 97 -4.20 2.42 -0.84
N VAL A 98 -5.27 1.74 -1.18
CA VAL A 98 -6.53 2.38 -1.59
C VAL A 98 -7.39 2.56 -0.35
N ASP A 99 -7.52 3.81 0.09
CA ASP A 99 -8.35 4.20 1.23
C ASP A 99 -9.84 4.03 0.92
N PRO A 100 -10.68 3.83 1.97
CA PRO A 100 -12.13 3.82 1.82
C PRO A 100 -12.65 5.16 1.28
N PRO A 101 -13.80 5.16 0.57
CA PRO A 101 -14.48 6.37 0.17
C PRO A 101 -14.77 7.28 1.37
N LYS A 102 -14.50 8.58 1.22
CA LYS A 102 -14.84 9.60 2.22
C LYS A 102 -15.78 10.60 1.58
N GLU A 103 -16.77 11.05 2.35
CA GLU A 103 -17.70 12.07 1.89
C GLU A 103 -16.97 13.35 1.46
N GLY A 104 -17.32 13.90 0.31
CA GLY A 104 -16.65 15.07 -0.27
C GLY A 104 -15.28 14.82 -0.89
N PHE A 105 -14.77 13.60 -0.87
CA PHE A 105 -13.51 13.21 -1.51
C PHE A 105 -13.79 12.49 -2.84
N GLY A 106 -13.19 12.96 -3.93
CA GLY A 106 -13.38 12.42 -5.28
C GLY A 106 -12.82 10.98 -5.43
N PHE A 107 -13.48 9.98 -4.85
CA PHE A 107 -13.01 8.59 -4.85
C PHE A 107 -12.75 8.06 -6.27
N THR A 108 -13.66 8.32 -7.22
CA THR A 108 -13.48 7.92 -8.63
C THR A 108 -12.24 8.56 -9.25
N GLU A 109 -11.96 9.82 -8.94
CA GLU A 109 -10.74 10.50 -9.40
C GLU A 109 -9.49 9.89 -8.76
N SER A 110 -9.54 9.62 -7.45
CA SER A 110 -8.48 8.92 -6.73
C SER A 110 -8.15 7.57 -7.37
N TRP A 111 -9.17 6.76 -7.64
CA TRP A 111 -9.02 5.48 -8.34
C TRP A 111 -8.43 5.67 -9.75
N GLY A 112 -8.89 6.66 -10.50
CA GLY A 112 -8.35 7.01 -11.81
C GLY A 112 -6.85 7.32 -11.76
N HIS A 113 -6.37 8.03 -10.73
CA HIS A 113 -4.94 8.25 -10.52
C HIS A 113 -4.17 6.93 -10.26
N VAL A 114 -4.73 6.03 -9.46
CA VAL A 114 -4.12 4.69 -9.22
C VAL A 114 -3.99 3.93 -10.54
N ILE A 115 -5.06 3.89 -11.34
CA ILE A 115 -5.06 3.20 -12.63
C ILE A 115 -4.01 3.78 -13.59
N THR A 116 -3.82 5.10 -13.63
CA THR A 116 -2.79 5.71 -14.50
C THR A 116 -1.37 5.29 -14.15
N LYS A 117 -1.12 4.87 -12.90
CA LYS A 117 0.18 4.48 -12.37
C LYS A 117 0.29 2.98 -12.05
N ILE A 118 -0.72 2.20 -12.42
CA ILE A 118 -0.87 0.81 -12.02
C ILE A 118 0.36 -0.06 -12.33
N ARG A 119 1.07 0.24 -13.43
CA ARG A 119 2.26 -0.48 -13.87
C ARG A 119 3.49 -0.30 -12.96
N GLN A 120 3.51 0.75 -12.17
CA GLN A 120 4.60 1.04 -11.23
C GLN A 120 4.32 0.43 -9.84
N ILE A 121 3.13 -0.15 -9.64
CA ILE A 121 2.68 -0.72 -8.36
C ILE A 121 3.09 -2.19 -8.30
N HIS A 122 3.74 -2.59 -7.21
CA HIS A 122 4.14 -3.97 -6.94
C HIS A 122 3.15 -4.71 -6.04
N LEU A 123 2.52 -3.96 -5.12
CA LEU A 123 1.46 -4.44 -4.26
C LEU A 123 0.35 -3.40 -4.20
N LEU A 124 -0.84 -3.79 -4.62
CA LEU A 124 -2.06 -2.98 -4.49
C LEU A 124 -2.89 -3.56 -3.35
N PHE A 125 -3.02 -2.79 -2.27
CA PHE A 125 -3.91 -3.12 -1.17
C PHE A 125 -5.18 -2.30 -1.29
N ILE A 126 -6.33 -2.97 -1.36
CA ILE A 126 -7.65 -2.33 -1.40
C ILE A 126 -8.28 -2.48 -0.02
N HIS A 127 -8.54 -1.34 0.65
CA HIS A 127 -9.27 -1.37 1.93
C HIS A 127 -10.62 -2.06 1.74
N PRO A 128 -11.07 -2.92 2.67
CA PRO A 128 -12.36 -3.62 2.54
C PRO A 128 -13.53 -2.71 2.17
N ASP A 129 -13.63 -1.57 2.85
CA ASP A 129 -14.70 -0.59 2.62
C ASP A 129 -14.61 0.13 1.25
N ALA A 130 -13.53 -0.08 0.51
CA ALA A 130 -13.37 0.46 -0.85
C ALA A 130 -13.79 -0.53 -1.94
N LEU A 131 -13.94 -1.82 -1.62
CA LEU A 131 -14.22 -2.87 -2.60
C LEU A 131 -15.52 -2.60 -3.37
N GLN A 132 -16.60 -2.31 -2.66
CA GLN A 132 -17.89 -2.02 -3.28
C GLN A 132 -17.81 -0.84 -4.26
N ALA A 133 -17.20 0.26 -3.84
CA ALA A 133 -17.10 1.45 -4.68
C ALA A 133 -16.27 1.19 -5.96
N ILE A 134 -15.19 0.40 -5.85
CA ILE A 134 -14.40 0.02 -7.03
C ILE A 134 -15.16 -0.96 -7.91
N SER A 135 -15.89 -1.93 -7.33
CA SER A 135 -16.75 -2.86 -8.04
C SER A 135 -17.77 -2.13 -8.92
N GLU A 136 -18.39 -1.07 -8.39
CA GLU A 136 -19.32 -0.23 -9.13
C GLU A 136 -18.62 0.56 -10.27
N ILE A 137 -17.42 1.11 -10.03
CA ILE A 137 -16.65 1.86 -11.04
C ILE A 137 -16.18 0.93 -12.17
N GLU A 138 -15.66 -0.26 -11.81
CA GLU A 138 -15.12 -1.24 -12.77
C GLU A 138 -16.21 -2.12 -13.41
N ALA A 139 -17.46 -2.02 -12.96
CA ALA A 139 -18.58 -2.88 -13.35
C ALA A 139 -18.22 -4.37 -13.23
N THR A 140 -17.55 -4.75 -12.14
CA THR A 140 -17.04 -6.10 -11.86
C THR A 140 -17.53 -6.55 -10.48
N PRO A 141 -18.11 -7.77 -10.32
CA PRO A 141 -18.51 -8.26 -9.00
C PRO A 141 -17.37 -8.25 -7.98
N GLU A 142 -17.67 -7.96 -6.72
CA GLU A 142 -16.64 -7.84 -5.66
C GLU A 142 -15.81 -9.12 -5.50
N GLU A 143 -16.44 -10.31 -5.63
CA GLU A 143 -15.77 -11.61 -5.53
C GLU A 143 -14.72 -11.84 -6.60
N ASP A 144 -14.88 -11.22 -7.78
CA ASP A 144 -13.97 -11.35 -8.93
C ASP A 144 -13.00 -10.17 -9.04
N LEU A 145 -13.28 -9.07 -8.33
CA LEU A 145 -12.64 -7.77 -8.52
C LEU A 145 -11.12 -7.83 -8.40
N LEU A 146 -10.60 -8.45 -7.33
CA LEU A 146 -9.14 -8.52 -7.10
C LEU A 146 -8.45 -9.31 -8.22
N GLY A 147 -9.04 -10.43 -8.65
CA GLY A 147 -8.54 -11.27 -9.74
C GLY A 147 -8.55 -10.55 -11.09
N GLU A 148 -9.64 -9.82 -11.39
CA GLU A 148 -9.76 -9.03 -12.61
C GLU A 148 -8.75 -7.87 -12.65
N ILE A 149 -8.61 -7.12 -11.55
CA ILE A 149 -7.58 -6.08 -11.44
C ILE A 149 -6.21 -6.69 -11.66
N ARG A 150 -5.89 -7.82 -10.97
CA ARG A 150 -4.61 -8.50 -11.13
C ARG A 150 -4.33 -8.90 -12.57
N SER A 151 -5.31 -9.53 -13.23
CA SER A 151 -5.16 -10.07 -14.59
C SER A 151 -4.97 -8.97 -15.64
N ARG A 152 -5.70 -7.85 -15.51
CA ARG A 152 -5.65 -6.72 -16.45
C ARG A 152 -4.44 -5.82 -16.24
N SER A 153 -4.05 -5.59 -14.97
CA SER A 153 -2.97 -4.65 -14.63
C SER A 153 -1.59 -5.28 -14.61
N LEU A 154 -1.50 -6.58 -14.40
CA LEU A 154 -0.26 -7.32 -14.15
C LEU A 154 0.47 -6.90 -12.87
N VAL A 155 -0.21 -6.22 -11.94
CA VAL A 155 0.34 -5.94 -10.61
C VAL A 155 0.72 -7.27 -9.95
N PRO A 156 1.95 -7.44 -9.44
CA PRO A 156 2.38 -8.71 -8.86
C PRO A 156 1.47 -9.24 -7.76
N LEU A 157 1.02 -8.36 -6.86
CA LEU A 157 0.15 -8.71 -5.73
C LEU A 157 -1.01 -7.72 -5.65
N VAL A 158 -2.25 -8.21 -5.70
CA VAL A 158 -3.46 -7.44 -5.41
C VAL A 158 -4.12 -8.09 -4.21
N CYS A 159 -4.32 -7.35 -3.13
CA CYS A 159 -4.84 -7.92 -1.90
C CYS A 159 -5.86 -7.02 -1.21
N SER A 160 -6.68 -7.66 -0.40
CA SER A 160 -7.61 -7.04 0.53
C SER A 160 -7.73 -7.90 1.79
N TYR A 161 -8.47 -7.40 2.75
CA TYR A 161 -8.70 -8.06 4.03
C TYR A 161 -10.22 -8.12 4.29
N SER A 162 -10.76 -9.32 4.39
CA SER A 162 -12.19 -9.52 4.63
C SER A 162 -12.58 -9.15 6.07
N PRO A 163 -13.83 -8.70 6.32
CA PRO A 163 -14.37 -8.51 7.67
C PRO A 163 -14.27 -9.77 8.56
N ASP A 164 -14.25 -10.96 7.94
CA ASP A 164 -14.08 -12.25 8.64
C ASP A 164 -12.63 -12.53 9.09
N SER A 165 -11.79 -11.49 9.16
CA SER A 165 -10.36 -11.61 9.50
C SER A 165 -9.57 -12.53 8.55
N ARG A 166 -9.91 -12.49 7.27
CA ARG A 166 -9.25 -13.25 6.20
C ARG A 166 -8.58 -12.32 5.21
N ALA A 167 -7.28 -12.54 5.00
CA ALA A 167 -6.56 -11.89 3.90
C ALA A 167 -6.81 -12.64 2.59
N ILE A 168 -7.04 -11.89 1.52
CA ILE A 168 -7.19 -12.40 0.15
C ILE A 168 -6.09 -11.78 -0.68
N ILE A 169 -5.25 -12.61 -1.31
CA ILE A 169 -4.10 -12.16 -2.11
C ILE A 169 -4.18 -12.82 -3.48
N GLU A 170 -4.35 -12.02 -4.52
CA GLU A 170 -4.22 -12.43 -5.92
C GLU A 170 -2.79 -12.23 -6.38
N HIS A 171 -2.19 -13.25 -6.98
CA HIS A 171 -0.83 -13.22 -7.50
C HIS A 171 -0.71 -14.01 -8.82
N ALA A 172 0.45 -13.95 -9.47
CA ALA A 172 0.66 -14.56 -10.78
C ALA A 172 0.40 -16.08 -10.82
N LEU A 173 0.45 -16.73 -9.68
CA LEU A 173 0.35 -18.19 -9.54
C LEU A 173 -1.02 -18.63 -8.98
N GLY A 174 -1.95 -17.70 -8.74
CA GLY A 174 -3.30 -17.98 -8.25
C GLY A 174 -3.73 -17.07 -7.10
N ARG A 175 -4.62 -17.58 -6.25
CA ARG A 175 -5.16 -16.90 -5.06
C ARG A 175 -4.68 -17.59 -3.79
N THR A 176 -4.21 -16.80 -2.84
CA THR A 176 -3.93 -17.24 -1.47
C THR A 176 -4.97 -16.63 -0.53
N ASN A 177 -5.52 -17.44 0.38
CA ASN A 177 -6.35 -16.99 1.48
C ASN A 177 -5.66 -17.35 2.79
N ALA A 178 -5.54 -16.39 3.70
CA ALA A 178 -4.94 -16.61 5.01
C ALA A 178 -5.88 -16.09 6.10
N GLU A 179 -6.16 -16.93 7.08
CA GLU A 179 -6.99 -16.56 8.24
C GLU A 179 -6.10 -15.92 9.31
N SER A 180 -6.63 -14.89 9.97
CA SER A 180 -6.01 -14.28 11.14
C SER A 180 -6.57 -14.88 12.43
N GLU A 181 -5.69 -15.08 13.41
CA GLU A 181 -6.05 -15.66 14.71
C GLU A 181 -6.83 -14.69 15.63
N SER A 182 -6.94 -13.42 15.24
CA SER A 182 -7.60 -12.39 16.06
C SER A 182 -8.29 -11.34 15.19
N GLU A 183 -9.19 -10.56 15.79
CA GLU A 183 -9.73 -9.33 15.20
C GLU A 183 -8.59 -8.30 15.01
N MET A 184 -7.88 -8.44 13.92
CA MET A 184 -6.79 -7.56 13.51
C MET A 184 -7.32 -6.51 12.54
N ASN A 185 -6.85 -5.27 12.69
CA ASN A 185 -7.13 -4.24 11.70
C ASN A 185 -6.43 -4.58 10.37
N CYS A 186 -7.09 -4.35 9.25
CA CYS A 186 -6.59 -4.67 7.92
C CYS A 186 -5.24 -4.00 7.58
N LEU A 187 -5.00 -2.77 8.09
CA LEU A 187 -3.73 -2.05 7.90
C LEU A 187 -2.61 -2.59 8.81
N GLU A 188 -2.96 -3.12 9.98
CA GLU A 188 -2.02 -3.83 10.86
C GLU A 188 -1.59 -5.14 10.21
N TRP A 189 -2.53 -5.91 9.65
CA TRP A 189 -2.21 -7.08 8.85
C TRP A 189 -1.28 -6.72 7.68
N LEU A 190 -1.61 -5.67 6.91
CA LEU A 190 -0.78 -5.23 5.80
C LEU A 190 0.64 -4.89 6.25
N ALA A 191 0.79 -4.18 7.37
CA ALA A 191 2.09 -3.85 7.94
C ALA A 191 2.92 -5.11 8.25
N GLY A 192 2.30 -6.09 8.91
CA GLY A 192 2.93 -7.39 9.18
C GLY A 192 3.34 -8.11 7.89
N PHE A 193 2.44 -8.16 6.90
CA PHE A 193 2.70 -8.80 5.61
C PHE A 193 3.91 -8.16 4.89
N LEU A 194 4.00 -6.83 4.86
CA LEU A 194 5.12 -6.10 4.27
C LEU A 194 6.44 -6.34 5.01
N CYS A 195 6.40 -6.60 6.31
CA CYS A 195 7.59 -6.91 7.11
C CYS A 195 8.11 -8.33 6.89
N ILE A 196 7.23 -9.28 6.61
CA ILE A 196 7.59 -10.70 6.48
C ILE A 196 7.92 -11.06 5.03
N LEU A 197 7.16 -10.56 4.06
CA LEU A 197 7.29 -10.96 2.65
C LEU A 197 8.71 -10.84 2.08
N PRO A 198 9.50 -9.78 2.36
CA PRO A 198 10.88 -9.70 1.88
C PRO A 198 11.81 -10.79 2.47
N LEU A 199 11.47 -11.33 3.63
CA LEU A 199 12.28 -12.32 4.35
C LEU A 199 12.04 -13.75 3.86
N VAL A 200 10.80 -14.04 3.43
CA VAL A 200 10.38 -15.40 3.01
C VAL A 200 10.27 -15.54 1.48
N GLY A 201 10.28 -14.41 0.76
CA GLY A 201 10.23 -14.37 -0.70
C GLY A 201 8.81 -14.30 -1.26
N SER A 202 8.72 -14.00 -2.58
CA SER A 202 7.46 -13.74 -3.31
C SER A 202 6.93 -14.95 -4.09
N GLY A 203 7.41 -16.17 -3.81
CA GLY A 203 6.84 -17.42 -4.31
C GLY A 203 5.56 -17.80 -3.54
N ILE A 204 4.81 -18.80 -4.02
CA ILE A 204 3.55 -19.25 -3.38
C ILE A 204 3.74 -19.47 -1.88
N VAL A 205 4.70 -20.30 -1.51
CA VAL A 205 4.98 -20.65 -0.11
C VAL A 205 5.34 -19.41 0.72
N GLY A 206 6.14 -18.50 0.17
CA GLY A 206 6.50 -17.27 0.87
C GLY A 206 5.33 -16.32 1.04
N ILE A 207 4.44 -16.20 0.05
CA ILE A 207 3.22 -15.39 0.16
C ILE A 207 2.28 -15.97 1.23
N GLU A 208 2.07 -17.30 1.24
CA GLU A 208 1.26 -18.00 2.23
C GLU A 208 1.84 -17.85 3.65
N GLU A 209 3.15 -18.02 3.80
CA GLU A 209 3.85 -17.86 5.06
C GLU A 209 3.75 -16.41 5.56
N ALA A 210 4.04 -15.43 4.69
CA ALA A 210 3.94 -14.02 5.05
C ALA A 210 2.53 -13.63 5.48
N ALA A 211 1.51 -14.06 4.75
CA ALA A 211 0.11 -13.78 5.05
C ALA A 211 -0.34 -14.40 6.38
N THR A 212 0.05 -15.65 6.63
CA THR A 212 -0.27 -16.38 7.86
C THR A 212 0.43 -15.79 9.08
N VAL A 213 1.73 -15.46 8.96
CA VAL A 213 2.49 -14.87 10.06
C VAL A 213 2.00 -13.46 10.38
N ALA A 214 1.64 -12.66 9.36
CA ALA A 214 1.05 -11.34 9.54
C ALA A 214 -0.27 -11.38 10.32
N GLY A 215 -1.05 -12.46 10.20
CA GLY A 215 -2.31 -12.66 10.92
C GLY A 215 -2.17 -13.14 12.37
N LYS A 216 -0.95 -13.40 12.85
CA LYS A 216 -0.72 -13.84 14.23
C LYS A 216 -0.43 -12.64 15.13
N LYS A 217 -1.18 -12.55 16.21
CA LYS A 217 -0.91 -11.53 17.25
C LYS A 217 0.43 -11.87 17.94
N LYS A 218 1.29 -10.87 18.08
CA LYS A 218 2.50 -10.98 18.90
C LYS A 218 2.16 -10.88 20.40
#